data_34bf054260a394d12eaa7f888e8cbc33
#
_entry.id   34bf054260a394d12eaa7f888e8cbc33
#
_cell.length_a   1.000
_cell.length_b   1.000
_cell.length_c   1.000
_cell.angle_alpha   90.00
_cell.angle_beta   90.00
_cell.angle_gamma   90.00
#
_symmetry.space_group_name_H-M   'P 1'
#
loop_
_entity.id
_entity.type
_entity.pdbx_description
1 polymer ?
#
loop_
_entity_poly.entity_id
_entity_poly.type
_entity_poly.pdbx_seq_one_letter_code
_entity_poly.pdbx_strand_id
1 'polypeptide(L)'
;KHKTLSNSTIGWTQFINRKKYIECYMMNENFVSWGCEDDEFYFRMSTLGNRIARVDDYVYHLEHARTQNSWFSSPKFNDNYQLWNTIKTFDKKKLVEYYESQDYIQRRRKQVC
;
A
#
# COMPACT_ATOMS: atom_id res chain seq x y z
N LYS A 1 -29.06 5.68 8.63
CA LYS A 1 -28.20 6.47 9.54
C LYS A 1 -26.76 5.95 9.41
N HIS A 2 -25.83 6.80 9.05
CA HIS A 2 -24.40 6.45 8.93
C HIS A 2 -23.62 7.03 10.11
N LYS A 3 -22.44 6.46 10.37
CA LYS A 3 -21.47 6.99 11.33
C LYS A 3 -20.12 7.17 10.65
N THR A 4 -19.34 8.12 11.09
CA THR A 4 -17.96 8.28 10.64
C THR A 4 -17.10 7.15 11.22
N LEU A 5 -16.45 6.39 10.34
CA LEU A 5 -15.54 5.30 10.73
C LEU A 5 -14.10 5.80 10.87
N SER A 6 -13.68 6.70 9.98
CA SER A 6 -12.33 7.28 9.99
C SER A 6 -12.31 8.57 9.18
N ASN A 7 -11.46 9.50 9.60
CA ASN A 7 -11.15 10.74 8.87
C ASN A 7 -9.74 10.71 8.23
N SER A 8 -8.99 9.62 8.39
CA SER A 8 -7.58 9.53 8.01
C SER A 8 -7.21 8.29 7.22
N THR A 9 -8.20 7.49 6.81
CA THR A 9 -7.96 6.26 6.03
C THR A 9 -7.29 6.57 4.69
N ILE A 10 -6.30 5.78 4.30
CA ILE A 10 -5.53 5.93 3.07
C ILE A 10 -6.00 4.98 1.98
N GLY A 11 -6.34 3.74 2.32
CA GLY A 11 -6.50 2.64 1.40
C GLY A 11 -7.92 2.39 0.86
N TRP A 12 -8.94 3.12 1.28
CA TRP A 12 -10.33 2.79 0.92
C TRP A 12 -10.66 3.02 -0.55
N THR A 13 -10.17 4.12 -1.13
CA THR A 13 -10.33 4.42 -2.56
C THR A 13 -9.13 5.23 -3.02
N GLN A 14 -8.46 4.76 -4.06
CA GLN A 14 -7.26 5.37 -4.59
C GLN A 14 -7.39 5.57 -6.10
N PHE A 15 -7.09 6.78 -6.58
CA PHE A 15 -6.95 7.07 -8.01
C PHE A 15 -5.48 7.29 -8.32
N ILE A 16 -4.92 6.44 -9.16
CA ILE A 16 -3.49 6.41 -9.41
C ILE A 16 -3.22 6.55 -10.90
N ASN A 17 -2.31 7.45 -11.26
CA ASN A 17 -1.81 7.50 -12.63
C ASN A 17 -1.07 6.18 -12.96
N ARG A 18 -1.51 5.45 -14.02
CA ARG A 18 -0.98 4.15 -14.38
C ARG A 18 0.54 4.17 -14.60
N LYS A 19 1.06 5.19 -15.30
CA LYS A 19 2.50 5.31 -15.56
C LYS A 19 3.27 5.45 -14.24
N LYS A 20 2.82 6.32 -13.35
CA LYS A 20 3.44 6.50 -12.02
C LYS A 20 3.35 5.26 -11.15
N TYR A 21 2.24 4.54 -11.19
CA TYR A 21 2.09 3.27 -10.49
C TYR A 21 3.15 2.25 -10.92
N ILE A 22 3.40 2.12 -12.23
CA ILE A 22 4.41 1.20 -12.77
C ILE A 22 5.82 1.68 -12.43
N GLU A 23 6.13 2.96 -12.63
CA GLU A 23 7.44 3.56 -12.32
C GLU A 23 7.79 3.44 -10.82
N CYS A 24 6.78 3.46 -9.95
CA CYS A 24 6.95 3.33 -8.50
C CYS A 24 6.77 1.90 -7.99
N TYR A 25 7.01 0.90 -8.82
CA TYR A 25 7.07 -0.52 -8.45
C TYR A 25 5.74 -1.21 -8.12
N MET A 26 4.61 -0.60 -8.46
CA MET A 26 3.28 -1.21 -8.29
C MET A 26 2.98 -1.58 -6.82
N MET A 27 2.16 -2.58 -6.54
CA MET A 27 1.96 -3.05 -5.14
C MET A 27 3.09 -3.99 -4.72
N ASN A 28 3.46 -3.92 -3.45
CA ASN A 28 4.49 -4.79 -2.88
C ASN A 28 3.91 -6.18 -2.55
N GLU A 29 4.35 -7.20 -3.27
CA GLU A 29 3.87 -8.59 -3.09
C GLU A 29 4.36 -9.26 -1.80
N ASN A 30 5.27 -8.64 -1.07
CA ASN A 30 5.72 -9.18 0.22
C ASN A 30 4.71 -8.92 1.35
N PHE A 31 3.75 -8.00 1.15
CA PHE A 31 2.60 -7.88 2.04
C PHE A 31 1.56 -8.94 1.68
N VAL A 32 1.30 -9.82 2.59
CA VAL A 32 0.38 -10.96 2.39
C VAL A 32 -0.85 -10.79 3.27
N SER A 33 -2.04 -10.92 2.68
CA SER A 33 -3.30 -10.71 3.39
C SER A 33 -3.47 -9.26 3.85
N TRP A 34 -4.02 -9.01 5.00
CA TRP A 34 -4.38 -7.68 5.47
C TRP A 34 -3.28 -7.02 6.31
N GLY A 35 -3.02 -5.75 6.03
CA GLY A 35 -2.34 -4.81 6.93
C GLY A 35 -1.04 -4.20 6.38
N CYS A 36 -0.94 -2.89 6.54
CA CYS A 36 0.22 -2.04 6.24
C CYS A 36 0.60 -1.87 4.75
N GLU A 37 -0.05 -2.56 3.82
CA GLU A 37 0.22 -2.44 2.38
C GLU A 37 -0.09 -1.04 1.85
N ASP A 38 -1.17 -0.42 2.30
CA ASP A 38 -1.56 0.94 1.93
C ASP A 38 -0.63 2.00 2.52
N ASP A 39 -0.23 1.82 3.78
CA ASP A 39 0.72 2.72 4.45
C ASP A 39 2.06 2.72 3.73
N GLU A 40 2.55 1.54 3.38
CA GLU A 40 3.79 1.38 2.62
C GLU A 40 3.68 2.02 1.23
N PHE A 41 2.58 1.75 0.52
CA PHE A 41 2.36 2.30 -0.80
C PHE A 41 2.32 3.83 -0.79
N TYR A 42 1.60 4.43 0.16
CA TYR A 42 1.56 5.88 0.36
C TYR A 42 2.95 6.46 0.65
N PHE A 43 3.68 5.86 1.59
CA PHE A 43 5.04 6.25 1.95
C PHE A 43 5.98 6.20 0.74
N ARG A 44 5.94 5.11 -0.01
CA ARG A 44 6.79 4.91 -1.19
C ARG A 44 6.49 5.93 -2.29
N MET A 45 5.23 6.11 -2.63
CA MET A 45 4.81 7.09 -3.63
C MET A 45 5.31 8.49 -3.27
N SER A 46 5.16 8.89 -2.02
CA SER A 46 5.63 10.18 -1.51
C SER A 46 7.15 10.29 -1.53
N THR A 47 7.88 9.29 -1.02
CA THR A 47 9.34 9.27 -0.96
C THR A 47 9.98 9.29 -2.35
N LEU A 48 9.34 8.67 -3.34
CA LEU A 48 9.78 8.71 -4.74
C LEU A 48 9.42 10.03 -5.47
N GLY A 49 8.82 10.99 -4.76
CA GLY A 49 8.61 12.35 -5.25
C GLY A 49 7.28 12.58 -5.96
N ASN A 50 6.29 11.70 -5.78
CA ASN A 50 4.97 11.92 -6.34
C ASN A 50 4.13 12.83 -5.44
N ARG A 51 3.34 13.69 -6.07
CA ARG A 51 2.33 14.47 -5.36
C ARG A 51 1.15 13.59 -5.02
N ILE A 52 0.78 13.57 -3.75
CA ILE A 52 -0.40 12.89 -3.25
C ILE A 52 -1.37 13.95 -2.73
N ALA A 53 -2.62 13.83 -3.10
CA ALA A 53 -3.68 14.70 -2.61
C ALA A 53 -4.84 13.87 -2.09
N ARG A 54 -5.50 14.35 -1.05
CA ARG A 54 -6.75 13.79 -0.57
C ARG A 54 -7.90 14.51 -1.23
N VAL A 55 -8.88 13.76 -1.72
CA VAL A 55 -10.16 14.32 -2.14
C VAL A 55 -10.97 14.60 -0.88
N ASP A 56 -11.49 15.81 -0.75
CA ASP A 56 -12.33 16.21 0.37
C ASP A 56 -13.79 15.83 0.10
N ASP A 57 -14.07 14.56 0.24
CA ASP A 57 -15.39 13.98 0.03
C ASP A 57 -15.56 12.71 0.87
N TYR A 58 -16.77 12.15 0.88
CA TYR A 58 -17.10 10.95 1.64
C TYR A 58 -17.02 9.71 0.77
N VAL A 59 -16.52 8.63 1.36
CA VAL A 59 -16.64 7.26 0.83
C VAL A 59 -17.54 6.47 1.77
N TYR A 60 -18.56 5.82 1.22
CA TYR A 60 -19.48 5.00 1.99
C TYR A 60 -19.02 3.55 1.98
N HIS A 61 -18.72 3.05 3.16
CA HIS A 61 -18.35 1.66 3.35
C HIS A 61 -19.57 0.84 3.76
N LEU A 62 -19.96 -0.12 2.93
CA LEU A 62 -21.03 -1.04 3.26
C LEU A 62 -20.58 -1.99 4.36
N GLU A 63 -21.39 -2.12 5.40
CA GLU A 63 -21.08 -2.99 6.52
C GLU A 63 -21.15 -4.47 6.11
N HIS A 64 -20.15 -5.22 6.47
CA HIS A 64 -20.08 -6.66 6.22
C HIS A 64 -19.32 -7.35 7.37
N ALA A 65 -19.54 -8.67 7.50
CA ALA A 65 -18.79 -9.47 8.47
C ALA A 65 -17.29 -9.48 8.14
N ARG A 66 -16.44 -9.38 9.16
CA ARG A 66 -15.00 -9.50 9.01
C ARG A 66 -14.58 -10.94 9.08
N THR A 67 -13.68 -11.34 8.20
CA THR A 67 -13.03 -12.64 8.27
C THR A 67 -11.73 -12.55 9.06
N GLN A 68 -11.19 -13.70 9.46
CA GLN A 68 -9.91 -13.77 10.16
C GLN A 68 -8.79 -13.04 9.40
N ASN A 69 -8.77 -13.15 8.07
CA ASN A 69 -7.73 -12.59 7.22
C ASN A 69 -7.95 -11.13 6.82
N SER A 70 -9.02 -10.50 7.26
CA SER A 70 -9.36 -9.10 6.90
C SER A 70 -9.26 -8.13 8.07
N TRP A 71 -8.47 -8.43 9.09
CA TRP A 71 -8.31 -7.62 10.29
C TRP A 71 -6.99 -7.91 11.01
N PHE A 72 -6.74 -7.26 12.14
CA PHE A 72 -5.59 -7.54 13.02
C PHE A 72 -5.47 -8.99 13.48
N SER A 73 -6.54 -9.77 13.37
CA SER A 73 -6.54 -11.21 13.60
C SER A 73 -5.88 -12.04 12.47
N SER A 74 -5.49 -11.40 11.37
CA SER A 74 -4.77 -12.09 10.29
C SER A 74 -3.46 -12.69 10.81
N PRO A 75 -3.19 -13.99 10.54
CA PRO A 75 -1.93 -14.63 10.93
C PRO A 75 -0.70 -13.93 10.34
N LYS A 76 -0.87 -13.19 9.24
CA LYS A 76 0.20 -12.46 8.55
C LYS A 76 0.35 -11.01 8.98
N PHE A 77 -0.53 -10.50 9.84
CA PHE A 77 -0.47 -9.09 10.26
C PHE A 77 0.87 -8.73 10.90
N ASN A 78 1.39 -9.56 11.79
CA ASN A 78 2.68 -9.28 12.44
C ASN A 78 3.85 -9.25 11.44
N ASP A 79 3.88 -10.16 10.48
CA ASP A 79 4.89 -10.17 9.42
C ASP A 79 4.82 -8.89 8.58
N ASN A 80 3.63 -8.48 8.18
CA ASN A 80 3.38 -7.23 7.46
C ASN A 80 3.81 -6.00 8.28
N TYR A 81 3.49 -5.99 9.55
CA TYR A 81 3.85 -4.89 10.46
C TYR A 81 5.38 -4.76 10.63
N GLN A 82 6.09 -5.88 10.76
CA GLN A 82 7.55 -5.89 10.83
C GLN A 82 8.18 -5.42 9.51
N LEU A 83 7.66 -5.89 8.38
CA LEU A 83 8.10 -5.44 7.06
C LEU A 83 7.90 -3.92 6.88
N TRP A 84 6.73 -3.41 7.25
CA TRP A 84 6.44 -1.99 7.23
C TRP A 84 7.37 -1.18 8.12
N ASN A 85 7.60 -1.63 9.36
CA ASN A 85 8.53 -0.98 10.29
C ASN A 85 9.97 -0.92 9.75
N THR A 86 10.35 -1.86 8.91
CA THR A 86 11.63 -1.87 8.22
C THR A 86 11.63 -0.86 7.05
N ILE A 87 10.67 -0.97 6.14
CA ILE A 87 10.63 -0.15 4.92
C ILE A 87 10.48 1.34 5.22
N LYS A 88 9.67 1.72 6.21
CA LYS A 88 9.46 3.13 6.57
C LYS A 88 10.73 3.86 7.05
N THR A 89 11.80 3.13 7.35
CA THR A 89 13.10 3.71 7.72
C THR A 89 14.00 3.99 6.51
N PHE A 90 13.61 3.55 5.32
CA PHE A 90 14.42 3.70 4.12
C PHE A 90 14.35 5.13 3.57
N ASP A 91 15.51 5.66 3.20
CA ASP A 91 15.56 6.82 2.31
C ASP A 91 15.22 6.42 0.86
N LYS A 92 15.15 7.40 -0.01
CA LYS A 92 14.83 7.19 -1.43
C LYS A 92 15.77 6.18 -2.11
N LYS A 93 17.08 6.27 -1.84
CA LYS A 93 18.08 5.40 -2.46
C LYS A 93 17.87 3.95 -2.03
N LYS A 94 17.75 3.73 -0.73
CA LYS A 94 17.57 2.39 -0.16
C LYS A 94 16.23 1.78 -0.57
N LEU A 95 15.19 2.62 -0.72
CA LEU A 95 13.88 2.18 -1.19
C LEU A 95 13.95 1.68 -2.64
N VAL A 96 14.64 2.40 -3.52
CA VAL A 96 14.88 1.98 -4.91
C VAL A 96 15.68 0.67 -4.95
N GLU A 97 16.78 0.57 -4.20
CA GLU A 97 17.59 -0.65 -4.12
C GLU A 97 16.77 -1.85 -3.65
N TYR A 98 15.94 -1.67 -2.63
CA TYR A 98 15.04 -2.72 -2.14
C TYR A 98 14.11 -3.22 -3.25
N TYR A 99 13.42 -2.32 -3.97
CA TYR A 99 12.47 -2.73 -5.01
C TYR A 99 13.15 -3.33 -6.24
N GLU A 100 14.29 -2.78 -6.66
CA GLU A 100 15.04 -3.33 -7.80
C GLU A 100 15.61 -4.73 -7.51
N SER A 101 15.79 -5.10 -6.25
CA SER A 101 16.23 -6.44 -5.85
C SER A 101 15.10 -7.49 -5.82
N GLN A 102 13.82 -7.10 -5.97
CA GLN A 102 12.69 -8.02 -5.85
C GLN A 102 12.41 -8.76 -7.16
N ASP A 103 12.39 -10.09 -7.12
CA ASP A 103 12.12 -10.93 -8.31
C ASP A 103 10.76 -10.65 -8.96
N TYR A 104 9.73 -10.36 -8.15
CA TYR A 104 8.40 -10.08 -8.66
C TYR A 104 8.35 -8.77 -9.46
N ILE A 105 9.19 -7.80 -9.18
CA ILE A 105 9.29 -6.56 -9.96
C ILE A 105 9.77 -6.88 -11.38
N GLN A 106 10.79 -7.71 -11.51
CA GLN A 106 11.30 -8.11 -12.83
C GLN A 106 10.26 -8.90 -13.62
N ARG A 107 9.51 -9.78 -12.97
CA ARG A 107 8.40 -10.52 -13.61
C ARG A 107 7.29 -9.59 -14.09
N ARG A 108 6.84 -8.67 -13.25
CA ARG A 108 5.77 -7.72 -13.59
C ARG A 108 6.14 -6.76 -14.72
N ARG A 109 7.37 -6.28 -14.76
CA ARG A 109 7.86 -5.42 -15.83
C ARG A 109 7.75 -6.10 -17.20
N LYS A 110 8.05 -7.39 -17.28
CA LYS A 110 7.89 -8.18 -18.52
C LYS A 110 6.43 -8.33 -18.94
N GLN A 111 5.48 -8.25 -18.03
CA GLN A 111 4.05 -8.39 -18.32
C GLN A 111 3.38 -7.07 -18.74
N VAL A 112 3.90 -5.93 -18.33
CA VAL A 112 3.30 -4.59 -18.61
C VAL A 112 4.00 -3.83 -19.74
N CYS A 113 5.13 -4.30 -20.19
CA CYS A 113 5.79 -3.89 -21.41
C CYS A 113 5.38 -4.81 -22.57
#